data_5aee99a7c5e0bcd1a032c2f266b758c7
#
_entry.id   5aee99a7c5e0bcd1a032c2f266b758c7
#
_cell.length_a   1.000
_cell.length_b   1.000
_cell.length_c   1.000
_cell.angle_alpha   90.00
_cell.angle_beta   90.00
_cell.angle_gamma   90.00
#
_symmetry.space_group_name_H-M   'P 1'
#
loop_
_entity.id
_entity.type
_entity.pdbx_description
1 polymer ?
#
loop_
_entity_poly.entity_id
_entity_poly.type
_entity_poly.pdbx_seq_one_letter_code
_entity_poly.pdbx_strand_id
1 'polypeptide(L)'
;MTTTIVRIASLVLGGCIAASMLSTPVFAVGGGGGGGAGTPTCKKGQIYDKRSKQCVRQQSANVTDENRTDYAYSLAKAGRYEEALAMLDTVKDQNNAEVLNYRGYATRKLGRTDEGISYYLQSVKLDPQYAKVREYLGEAYVVKGRVDLAKEQLNMIKAICGTGCEEYQDLNAVILDPSKI
;
A
#
# COMPACT_ATOMS: atom_id res chain seq x y z
N MET A 1 38.02 10.73 -86.12
CA MET A 1 36.89 9.84 -85.75
C MET A 1 36.95 9.60 -84.26
N THR A 2 36.29 10.41 -83.45
CA THR A 2 36.29 10.25 -82.01
C THR A 2 34.91 10.61 -81.49
N THR A 3 34.21 9.64 -81.05
CA THR A 3 32.82 9.73 -80.60
C THR A 3 32.82 10.08 -79.16
N THR A 4 32.28 11.24 -78.79
CA THR A 4 32.18 11.71 -77.41
C THR A 4 30.86 11.23 -76.78
N ILE A 5 30.94 10.42 -75.72
CA ILE A 5 29.77 9.94 -74.98
C ILE A 5 29.53 10.91 -73.82
N VAL A 6 28.36 11.57 -73.86
CA VAL A 6 27.86 12.43 -72.78
C VAL A 6 27.19 11.54 -71.71
N ARG A 7 27.71 11.53 -70.49
CA ARG A 7 27.07 10.89 -69.33
C ARG A 7 26.21 11.91 -68.59
N ILE A 8 24.90 11.65 -68.55
CA ILE A 8 23.94 12.42 -67.79
C ILE A 8 23.98 11.87 -66.35
N ALA A 9 24.38 12.67 -65.40
CA ALA A 9 24.33 12.34 -63.97
C ALA A 9 22.95 12.74 -63.42
N SER A 10 22.14 11.77 -63.02
CA SER A 10 20.89 12.00 -62.29
C SER A 10 21.19 12.18 -60.81
N LEU A 11 20.94 13.37 -60.30
CA LEU A 11 20.92 13.68 -58.89
C LEU A 11 19.59 13.20 -58.28
N VAL A 12 19.65 12.17 -57.45
CA VAL A 12 18.52 11.76 -56.58
C VAL A 12 18.65 12.51 -55.25
N LEU A 13 17.76 13.49 -55.02
CA LEU A 13 17.59 14.11 -53.72
C LEU A 13 16.85 13.11 -52.82
N GLY A 14 17.58 12.46 -51.90
CA GLY A 14 17.04 11.69 -50.81
C GLY A 14 16.59 12.61 -49.67
N GLY A 15 15.27 12.79 -49.54
CA GLY A 15 14.67 13.48 -48.39
C GLY A 15 14.76 12.61 -47.14
N CYS A 16 15.57 13.00 -46.19
CA CYS A 16 15.55 12.42 -44.83
C CYS A 16 14.32 12.90 -44.06
N ILE A 17 13.30 12.05 -43.96
CA ILE A 17 12.18 12.23 -43.04
C ILE A 17 12.71 11.84 -41.66
N ALA A 18 13.02 12.83 -40.82
CA ALA A 18 13.31 12.63 -39.40
C ALA A 18 11.98 12.30 -38.70
N ALA A 19 11.73 11.01 -38.45
CA ALA A 19 10.66 10.58 -37.57
C ALA A 19 11.05 10.89 -36.12
N SER A 20 10.52 11.97 -35.59
CA SER A 20 10.62 12.30 -34.17
C SER A 20 9.79 11.28 -33.37
N MET A 21 10.43 10.27 -32.79
CA MET A 21 9.81 9.38 -31.82
C MET A 21 9.57 10.15 -30.52
N LEU A 22 8.33 10.58 -30.31
CA LEU A 22 7.83 11.00 -29.01
C LEU A 22 7.80 9.77 -28.11
N SER A 23 8.84 9.58 -27.30
CA SER A 23 8.85 8.61 -26.22
C SER A 23 7.92 9.13 -25.10
N THR A 24 6.69 8.61 -25.08
CA THR A 24 5.80 8.76 -23.94
C THR A 24 6.40 7.97 -22.76
N PRO A 25 6.55 8.56 -21.58
CA PRO A 25 6.95 7.79 -20.42
C PRO A 25 5.85 6.78 -20.09
N VAL A 26 6.13 5.49 -20.27
CA VAL A 26 5.31 4.41 -19.79
C VAL A 26 5.48 4.40 -18.27
N PHE A 27 4.48 4.92 -17.54
CA PHE A 27 4.38 4.63 -16.11
C PHE A 27 4.10 3.14 -15.96
N ALA A 28 5.09 2.38 -15.57
CA ALA A 28 4.91 1.01 -15.10
C ALA A 28 4.05 1.04 -13.84
N VAL A 29 2.75 0.84 -13.99
CA VAL A 29 1.85 0.49 -12.89
C VAL A 29 2.21 -0.93 -12.51
N GLY A 30 3.01 -1.10 -11.47
CA GLY A 30 3.30 -2.38 -10.85
C GLY A 30 1.98 -2.98 -10.34
N GLY A 31 1.46 -3.96 -11.06
CA GLY A 31 0.30 -4.72 -10.64
C GLY A 31 0.64 -5.62 -9.45
N GLY A 32 -0.02 -5.40 -8.34
CA GLY A 32 -0.13 -6.32 -7.21
C GLY A 32 -1.61 -6.39 -6.83
N GLY A 33 -2.20 -7.57 -6.96
CA GLY A 33 -3.62 -7.81 -6.93
C GLY A 33 -4.33 -7.53 -5.61
N GLY A 34 -5.61 -7.24 -5.72
CA GLY A 34 -6.61 -7.25 -4.63
C GLY A 34 -7.26 -5.90 -4.37
N GLY A 35 -8.42 -5.69 -4.97
CA GLY A 35 -9.56 -4.88 -4.55
C GLY A 35 -9.35 -3.46 -4.04
N GLY A 36 -9.67 -2.48 -4.88
CA GLY A 36 -9.70 -1.05 -4.55
C GLY A 36 -8.54 -0.30 -5.18
N ALA A 37 -8.83 0.80 -5.89
CA ALA A 37 -7.80 1.67 -6.44
C ALA A 37 -6.93 2.22 -5.30
N GLY A 38 -5.84 1.51 -4.98
CA GLY A 38 -4.96 1.84 -3.87
C GLY A 38 -4.42 3.26 -4.01
N THR A 39 -4.35 3.98 -2.90
CA THR A 39 -3.71 5.29 -2.86
C THR A 39 -2.29 5.18 -3.43
N PRO A 40 -1.91 5.97 -4.45
CA PRO A 40 -0.58 5.89 -5.04
C PRO A 40 0.51 6.13 -4.00
N THR A 41 1.60 5.36 -4.06
CA THR A 41 2.74 5.59 -3.18
C THR A 41 3.74 6.54 -3.84
N CYS A 42 4.18 7.54 -3.09
CA CYS A 42 5.14 8.56 -3.54
C CYS A 42 6.59 8.13 -3.26
N LYS A 43 7.55 8.92 -3.75
CA LYS A 43 8.97 8.78 -3.40
C LYS A 43 9.16 9.05 -1.90
N LYS A 44 10.26 8.48 -1.34
CA LYS A 44 10.64 8.71 0.05
C LYS A 44 10.67 10.21 0.39
N GLY A 45 10.12 10.59 1.54
CA GLY A 45 10.01 11.99 1.97
C GLY A 45 8.82 12.75 1.41
N GLN A 46 7.96 12.09 0.63
CA GLN A 46 6.71 12.65 0.11
C GLN A 46 5.51 11.86 0.63
N ILE A 47 4.34 12.49 0.58
CA ILE A 47 3.04 11.91 0.90
C ILE A 47 2.06 12.21 -0.23
N TYR A 48 1.17 11.29 -0.54
CA TYR A 48 0.10 11.54 -1.48
C TYR A 48 -1.01 12.35 -0.82
N ASP A 49 -1.19 13.57 -1.29
CA ASP A 49 -2.29 14.43 -0.85
C ASP A 49 -3.55 14.12 -1.68
N LYS A 50 -4.57 13.59 -1.01
CA LYS A 50 -5.84 13.21 -1.62
C LYS A 50 -6.60 14.40 -2.23
N ARG A 51 -6.40 15.63 -1.72
CA ARG A 51 -7.06 16.84 -2.21
C ARG A 51 -6.49 17.31 -3.53
N SER A 52 -5.17 17.49 -3.59
CA SER A 52 -4.49 17.92 -4.81
C SER A 52 -4.24 16.77 -5.78
N LYS A 53 -4.41 15.50 -5.34
CA LYS A 53 -4.07 14.27 -6.07
C LYS A 53 -2.61 14.24 -6.53
N GLN A 54 -1.71 14.77 -5.71
CA GLN A 54 -0.29 14.90 -6.00
C GLN A 54 0.57 14.43 -4.82
N CYS A 55 1.81 14.06 -5.13
CA CYS A 55 2.82 13.81 -4.12
C CYS A 55 3.40 15.14 -3.63
N VAL A 56 3.20 15.47 -2.36
CA VAL A 56 3.70 16.68 -1.70
C VAL A 56 4.73 16.33 -0.64
N ARG A 57 5.50 17.30 -0.14
CA ARG A 57 6.42 17.08 0.98
C ARG A 57 5.65 16.73 2.24
N GLN A 58 6.17 15.78 3.04
CA GLN A 58 5.54 15.34 4.29
C GLN A 58 5.31 16.48 5.30
N GLN A 59 6.18 17.51 5.27
CA GLN A 59 6.09 18.68 6.15
C GLN A 59 5.13 19.76 5.65
N SER A 60 4.44 19.55 4.53
CA SER A 60 3.46 20.51 4.02
C SER A 60 2.35 20.77 5.04
N ALA A 61 2.02 22.04 5.28
CA ALA A 61 1.04 22.46 6.29
C ALA A 61 -0.38 21.91 6.08
N ASN A 62 -0.69 21.51 4.84
CA ASN A 62 -2.01 20.99 4.46
C ASN A 62 -2.17 19.48 4.68
N VAL A 63 -1.13 18.77 5.15
CA VAL A 63 -1.19 17.33 5.41
C VAL A 63 -1.72 17.10 6.82
N THR A 64 -2.92 16.55 6.92
CA THR A 64 -3.58 16.21 8.18
C THR A 64 -3.04 14.90 8.77
N ASP A 65 -3.29 14.66 10.06
CA ASP A 65 -2.95 13.39 10.71
C ASP A 65 -3.71 12.21 10.09
N GLU A 66 -4.97 12.40 9.69
CA GLU A 66 -5.74 11.41 8.92
C GLU A 66 -5.05 11.04 7.60
N ASN A 67 -4.62 12.04 6.81
CA ASN A 67 -3.88 11.78 5.57
C ASN A 67 -2.58 11.01 5.81
N ARG A 68 -1.88 11.29 6.92
CA ARG A 68 -0.64 10.59 7.31
C ARG A 68 -0.92 9.14 7.65
N THR A 69 -1.99 8.90 8.43
CA THR A 69 -2.41 7.56 8.85
C THR A 69 -2.83 6.70 7.64
N ASP A 70 -3.69 7.23 6.77
CA ASP A 70 -4.10 6.56 5.53
C ASP A 70 -2.93 6.27 4.59
N TYR A 71 -2.01 7.22 4.48
CA TYR A 71 -0.84 7.05 3.63
C TYR A 71 0.14 6.02 4.19
N ALA A 72 0.30 5.97 5.52
CA ALA A 72 1.07 4.93 6.18
C ALA A 72 0.51 3.53 5.90
N TYR A 73 -0.82 3.38 5.93
CA TYR A 73 -1.46 2.13 5.52
C TYR A 73 -1.17 1.78 4.06
N SER A 74 -1.25 2.76 3.15
CA SER A 74 -0.93 2.55 1.74
C SER A 74 0.52 2.12 1.52
N LEU A 75 1.47 2.70 2.27
CA LEU A 75 2.87 2.28 2.29
C LEU A 75 3.03 0.84 2.79
N ALA A 76 2.35 0.49 3.87
CA ALA A 76 2.39 -0.85 4.45
C ALA A 76 1.81 -1.90 3.49
N LYS A 77 0.70 -1.60 2.80
CA LYS A 77 0.13 -2.47 1.75
C LYS A 77 1.05 -2.63 0.54
N ALA A 78 1.91 -1.64 0.28
CA ALA A 78 2.95 -1.72 -0.76
C ALA A 78 4.24 -2.41 -0.29
N GLY A 79 4.27 -2.98 0.94
CA GLY A 79 5.44 -3.65 1.51
C GLY A 79 6.53 -2.70 2.04
N ARG A 80 6.26 -1.39 2.12
CA ARG A 80 7.18 -0.35 2.58
C ARG A 80 7.00 -0.10 4.08
N TYR A 81 7.22 -1.14 4.87
CA TYR A 81 6.82 -1.17 6.30
C TYR A 81 7.60 -0.17 7.17
N GLU A 82 8.90 -0.01 6.97
CA GLU A 82 9.70 0.97 7.71
C GLU A 82 9.26 2.40 7.39
N GLU A 83 8.91 2.67 6.14
CA GLU A 83 8.41 3.98 5.75
C GLU A 83 7.00 4.23 6.28
N ALA A 84 6.18 3.18 6.38
CA ALA A 84 4.87 3.27 7.04
C ALA A 84 5.03 3.64 8.52
N LEU A 85 5.94 2.99 9.25
CA LEU A 85 6.23 3.32 10.65
C LEU A 85 6.75 4.75 10.79
N ALA A 86 7.70 5.16 9.95
CA ALA A 86 8.23 6.53 9.97
C ALA A 86 7.13 7.57 9.65
N MET A 87 6.15 7.23 8.81
CA MET A 87 4.99 8.10 8.55
C MET A 87 4.09 8.19 9.78
N LEU A 88 3.78 7.06 10.44
CA LEU A 88 2.98 7.03 11.66
C LEU A 88 3.63 7.81 12.81
N ASP A 89 4.97 7.85 12.87
CA ASP A 89 5.70 8.66 13.87
C ASP A 89 5.48 10.17 13.69
N THR A 90 5.03 10.61 12.51
CA THR A 90 4.70 12.03 12.25
C THR A 90 3.27 12.42 12.60
N VAL A 91 2.41 11.47 12.95
CA VAL A 91 1.04 11.72 13.43
C VAL A 91 1.11 12.30 14.83
N LYS A 92 0.32 13.32 15.14
CA LYS A 92 0.36 13.98 16.45
C LYS A 92 -0.29 13.13 17.54
N ASP A 93 -1.47 12.56 17.23
CA ASP A 93 -2.19 11.69 18.16
C ASP A 93 -1.71 10.24 18.01
N GLN A 94 -0.69 9.88 18.76
CA GLN A 94 -0.15 8.52 18.82
C GLN A 94 -1.06 7.52 19.54
N ASN A 95 -2.03 8.00 20.32
CA ASN A 95 -2.98 7.18 21.06
C ASN A 95 -4.33 7.06 20.31
N ASN A 96 -4.28 6.93 19.00
CA ASN A 96 -5.41 6.72 18.12
C ASN A 96 -5.51 5.24 17.72
N ALA A 97 -6.70 4.66 17.74
CA ALA A 97 -6.91 3.22 17.47
C ALA A 97 -6.40 2.81 16.08
N GLU A 98 -6.63 3.63 15.07
CA GLU A 98 -6.21 3.35 13.70
C GLU A 98 -4.70 3.45 13.52
N VAL A 99 -4.06 4.46 14.13
CA VAL A 99 -2.60 4.62 14.16
C VAL A 99 -1.95 3.39 14.77
N LEU A 100 -2.45 2.93 15.92
CA LEU A 100 -1.95 1.73 16.60
C LEU A 100 -2.19 0.46 15.78
N ASN A 101 -3.34 0.33 15.11
CA ASN A 101 -3.63 -0.78 14.22
C ASN A 101 -2.58 -0.86 13.09
N TYR A 102 -2.33 0.23 12.37
CA TYR A 102 -1.39 0.21 11.25
C TYR A 102 0.07 0.10 11.71
N ARG A 103 0.40 0.62 12.89
CA ARG A 103 1.69 0.38 13.54
C ARG A 103 1.88 -1.11 13.83
N GLY A 104 0.86 -1.75 14.40
CA GLY A 104 0.84 -3.20 14.62
C GLY A 104 1.03 -4.00 13.33
N TYR A 105 0.32 -3.62 12.27
CA TYR A 105 0.40 -4.28 10.96
C TYR A 105 1.83 -4.19 10.38
N ALA A 106 2.40 -3.00 10.27
CA ALA A 106 3.73 -2.80 9.73
C ALA A 106 4.81 -3.52 10.58
N THR A 107 4.70 -3.44 11.90
CA THR A 107 5.61 -4.11 12.84
C THR A 107 5.56 -5.63 12.70
N ARG A 108 4.35 -6.20 12.62
CA ARG A 108 4.16 -7.65 12.40
C ARG A 108 4.75 -8.11 11.06
N LYS A 109 4.51 -7.37 9.98
CA LYS A 109 5.04 -7.70 8.65
C LYS A 109 6.57 -7.60 8.57
N LEU A 110 7.22 -6.86 9.47
CA LEU A 110 8.68 -6.87 9.70
C LEU A 110 9.16 -8.05 10.57
N GLY A 111 8.30 -9.02 10.89
CA GLY A 111 8.63 -10.19 11.70
C GLY A 111 8.56 -9.98 13.22
N ARG A 112 8.29 -8.77 13.69
CA ARG A 112 8.16 -8.43 15.12
C ARG A 112 6.73 -8.68 15.62
N THR A 113 6.27 -9.94 15.52
CA THR A 113 4.86 -10.31 15.72
C THR A 113 4.36 -9.99 17.13
N ASP A 114 5.14 -10.28 18.18
CA ASP A 114 4.71 -10.02 19.56
C ASP A 114 4.54 -8.53 19.85
N GLU A 115 5.42 -7.69 19.30
CA GLU A 115 5.30 -6.24 19.36
C GLU A 115 4.06 -5.75 18.60
N GLY A 116 3.81 -6.32 17.39
CA GLY A 116 2.60 -6.05 16.62
C GLY A 116 1.33 -6.38 17.41
N ILE A 117 1.28 -7.52 18.09
CA ILE A 117 0.17 -7.91 18.98
C ILE A 117 -0.04 -6.87 20.08
N SER A 118 1.04 -6.35 20.68
CA SER A 118 0.93 -5.31 21.71
C SER A 118 0.23 -4.05 21.20
N TYR A 119 0.55 -3.58 19.99
CA TYR A 119 -0.13 -2.45 19.36
C TYR A 119 -1.60 -2.74 19.06
N TYR A 120 -1.93 -3.92 18.55
CA TYR A 120 -3.32 -4.32 18.28
C TYR A 120 -4.15 -4.36 19.57
N LEU A 121 -3.62 -4.90 20.66
CA LEU A 121 -4.32 -4.93 21.94
C LEU A 121 -4.60 -3.52 22.47
N GLN A 122 -3.67 -2.59 22.28
CA GLN A 122 -3.88 -1.17 22.63
C GLN A 122 -4.97 -0.55 21.76
N SER A 123 -4.96 -0.82 20.45
CA SER A 123 -6.00 -0.36 19.53
C SER A 123 -7.39 -0.90 19.92
N VAL A 124 -7.51 -2.20 20.20
CA VAL A 124 -8.77 -2.81 20.68
C VAL A 124 -9.27 -2.19 22.00
N LYS A 125 -8.34 -1.81 22.89
CA LYS A 125 -8.70 -1.13 24.15
C LYS A 125 -9.29 0.26 23.90
N LEU A 126 -8.81 0.99 22.90
CA LEU A 126 -9.30 2.32 22.53
C LEU A 126 -10.62 2.24 21.79
N ASP A 127 -10.74 1.30 20.86
CA ASP A 127 -11.96 1.05 20.10
C ASP A 127 -12.31 -0.46 20.06
N PRO A 128 -13.13 -0.93 21.01
CA PRO A 128 -13.56 -2.32 21.04
C PRO A 128 -14.40 -2.77 19.84
N GLN A 129 -14.98 -1.83 19.06
CA GLN A 129 -15.80 -2.12 17.89
C GLN A 129 -15.02 -2.07 16.56
N TYR A 130 -13.72 -1.85 16.62
CA TYR A 130 -12.88 -1.78 15.42
C TYR A 130 -12.60 -3.19 14.86
N ALA A 131 -13.43 -3.64 13.91
CA ALA A 131 -13.37 -4.99 13.33
C ALA A 131 -12.01 -5.26 12.65
N LYS A 132 -11.46 -4.30 11.90
CA LYS A 132 -10.19 -4.46 11.19
C LYS A 132 -9.00 -4.75 12.11
N VAL A 133 -8.92 -4.13 13.28
CA VAL A 133 -7.82 -4.45 14.22
C VAL A 133 -7.98 -5.86 14.81
N ARG A 134 -9.21 -6.34 14.99
CA ARG A 134 -9.47 -7.70 15.47
C ARG A 134 -9.08 -8.76 14.44
N GLU A 135 -9.32 -8.49 13.16
CA GLU A 135 -8.85 -9.32 12.06
C GLU A 135 -7.32 -9.46 12.12
N TYR A 136 -6.58 -8.34 12.14
CA TYR A 136 -5.11 -8.36 12.16
C TYR A 136 -4.53 -8.96 13.45
N LEU A 137 -5.20 -8.78 14.58
CA LEU A 137 -4.85 -9.45 15.85
C LEU A 137 -5.07 -10.97 15.74
N GLY A 138 -6.18 -11.39 15.15
CA GLY A 138 -6.48 -12.79 14.88
C GLY A 138 -5.45 -13.44 13.97
N GLU A 139 -5.09 -12.80 12.86
CA GLU A 139 -3.99 -13.24 11.99
C GLU A 139 -2.66 -13.36 12.74
N ALA A 140 -2.33 -12.39 13.59
CA ALA A 140 -1.13 -12.44 14.40
C ALA A 140 -1.14 -13.63 15.37
N TYR A 141 -2.29 -13.97 15.92
CA TYR A 141 -2.44 -15.16 16.76
C TYR A 141 -2.28 -16.46 15.96
N VAL A 142 -2.77 -16.52 14.72
CA VAL A 142 -2.53 -17.67 13.83
C VAL A 142 -1.03 -17.83 13.55
N VAL A 143 -0.31 -16.74 13.23
CA VAL A 143 1.16 -16.76 13.07
C VAL A 143 1.88 -17.32 14.30
N LYS A 144 1.36 -17.06 15.50
CA LYS A 144 1.91 -17.54 16.77
C LYS A 144 1.42 -18.95 17.16
N GLY A 145 0.61 -19.62 16.31
CA GLY A 145 0.01 -20.92 16.61
C GLY A 145 -1.10 -20.89 17.64
N ARG A 146 -1.59 -19.69 18.01
CA ARG A 146 -2.62 -19.48 19.04
C ARG A 146 -4.01 -19.39 18.39
N VAL A 147 -4.43 -20.46 17.72
CA VAL A 147 -5.66 -20.51 16.95
C VAL A 147 -6.92 -20.31 17.82
N ASP A 148 -6.88 -20.69 19.09
CA ASP A 148 -7.92 -20.43 20.08
C ASP A 148 -8.23 -18.94 20.21
N LEU A 149 -7.21 -18.12 20.39
CA LEU A 149 -7.35 -16.66 20.47
C LEU A 149 -7.77 -16.01 19.15
N ALA A 150 -7.32 -16.57 18.02
CA ALA A 150 -7.80 -16.11 16.71
C ALA A 150 -9.30 -16.34 16.55
N LYS A 151 -9.83 -17.49 16.99
CA LYS A 151 -11.27 -17.79 16.99
C LYS A 151 -12.05 -16.87 17.94
N GLU A 152 -11.49 -16.46 19.07
CA GLU A 152 -12.10 -15.44 19.92
C GLU A 152 -12.27 -14.11 19.18
N GLN A 153 -11.23 -13.65 18.46
CA GLN A 153 -11.34 -12.44 17.63
C GLN A 153 -12.38 -12.60 16.53
N LEU A 154 -12.44 -13.75 15.86
CA LEU A 154 -13.45 -14.04 14.84
C LEU A 154 -14.87 -13.93 15.39
N ASN A 155 -15.12 -14.45 16.61
CA ASN A 155 -16.41 -14.33 17.27
C ASN A 155 -16.76 -12.88 17.62
N MET A 156 -15.76 -12.08 18.03
CA MET A 156 -15.97 -10.64 18.27
C MET A 156 -16.29 -9.89 16.97
N ILE A 157 -15.60 -10.18 15.86
CA ILE A 157 -15.90 -9.61 14.55
C ILE A 157 -17.33 -9.97 14.14
N LYS A 158 -17.73 -11.24 14.31
CA LYS A 158 -19.10 -11.68 14.02
C LYS A 158 -20.14 -10.86 14.80
N ALA A 159 -19.87 -10.53 16.06
CA ALA A 159 -20.76 -9.70 16.87
C ALA A 159 -20.80 -8.23 16.41
N ILE A 160 -19.72 -7.70 15.84
CA ILE A 160 -19.61 -6.32 15.37
C ILE A 160 -20.32 -6.12 14.02
N CYS A 161 -20.03 -6.96 13.02
CA CYS A 161 -20.48 -6.75 11.63
C CYS A 161 -21.10 -7.99 10.96
N GLY A 162 -21.24 -9.10 11.69
CA GLY A 162 -21.79 -10.34 11.13
C GLY A 162 -20.75 -11.16 10.35
N THR A 163 -21.23 -12.22 9.67
CA THR A 163 -20.36 -13.12 8.88
C THR A 163 -20.13 -12.65 7.46
N GLY A 164 -20.81 -11.60 7.03
CA GLY A 164 -20.74 -11.06 5.67
C GLY A 164 -19.71 -9.95 5.48
N CYS A 165 -19.09 -9.41 6.54
CA CYS A 165 -18.06 -8.39 6.41
C CYS A 165 -16.71 -8.99 6.01
N GLU A 166 -15.89 -8.17 5.38
CA GLU A 166 -14.56 -8.54 4.88
C GLU A 166 -13.69 -9.12 5.99
N GLU A 167 -13.64 -8.46 7.14
CA GLU A 167 -12.81 -8.83 8.28
C GLU A 167 -13.14 -10.23 8.82
N TYR A 168 -14.42 -10.61 8.83
CA TYR A 168 -14.82 -11.95 9.23
C TYR A 168 -14.37 -12.99 8.21
N GLN A 169 -14.59 -12.71 6.92
CA GLN A 169 -14.25 -13.64 5.85
C GLN A 169 -12.75 -13.86 5.76
N ASP A 170 -11.97 -12.80 5.86
CA ASP A 170 -10.52 -12.84 5.78
C ASP A 170 -9.92 -13.60 6.96
N LEU A 171 -10.30 -13.28 8.19
CA LEU A 171 -9.79 -14.00 9.36
C LEU A 171 -10.25 -15.47 9.37
N ASN A 172 -11.49 -15.75 8.99
CA ASN A 172 -11.97 -17.14 8.89
C ASN A 172 -11.18 -17.93 7.85
N ALA A 173 -10.86 -17.32 6.70
CA ALA A 173 -10.04 -17.96 5.67
C ALA A 173 -8.64 -18.27 6.17
N VAL A 174 -8.01 -17.37 6.93
CA VAL A 174 -6.68 -17.54 7.53
C VAL A 174 -6.68 -18.60 8.62
N ILE A 175 -7.73 -18.69 9.45
CA ILE A 175 -7.86 -19.75 10.48
C ILE A 175 -7.96 -21.13 9.83
N LEU A 176 -8.66 -21.24 8.69
CA LEU A 176 -8.81 -22.49 7.94
C LEU A 176 -7.55 -22.87 7.15
N ASP A 177 -6.84 -21.88 6.64
CA ASP A 177 -5.62 -22.05 5.85
C ASP A 177 -4.61 -20.95 6.18
N PRO A 178 -3.65 -21.23 7.08
CA PRO A 178 -2.63 -20.24 7.50
C PRO A 178 -1.72 -19.75 6.37
N SER A 179 -1.70 -20.39 5.20
CA SER A 179 -0.89 -19.94 4.06
C SER A 179 -1.43 -18.66 3.40
N LYS A 180 -2.61 -18.20 3.80
CA LYS A 180 -3.26 -16.98 3.29
C LYS A 180 -2.86 -15.67 3.99
N ILE A 181 -1.93 -15.73 4.97
CA ILE A 181 -1.45 -14.54 5.72
C ILE A 181 -0.60 -13.60 4.88
#